data_e6e998c86dd25213ac2699a7a8494d96
#
_entry.id   e6e998c86dd25213ac2699a7a8494d96
#
_cell.length_a   1.000
_cell.length_b   1.000
_cell.length_c   1.000
_cell.angle_alpha   90.00
_cell.angle_beta   90.00
_cell.angle_gamma   90.00
#
_symmetry.space_group_name_H-M   'P 1'
#
loop_
_entity.id
_entity.type
_entity.pdbx_description
1 polymer ?
#
loop_
_entity_poly.entity_id
_entity_poly.type
_entity_poly.pdbx_seq_one_letter_code
_entity_poly.pdbx_strand_id
1 'polypeptide(L)'
;MTTAIAWIDGRWGTPESLALPLNDRGLQLADGLFETVLVRRGAAMLLEEHLQRWQAGAELLGLGAPPDRSMVSPLLTEAVQRSHSAHADSVLRLNWSRGGAGRGIDQPATGGERFWLTLEPFQPL
;
A
#
# COMPACT_ATOMS: atom_id res chain seq x y z
N MET A 1 20.52 10.90 -3.69
CA MET A 1 19.57 11.44 -2.71
C MET A 1 18.32 10.56 -2.69
N THR A 2 17.87 10.18 -1.51
CA THR A 2 16.66 9.37 -1.36
C THR A 2 15.43 10.24 -1.55
N THR A 3 14.47 9.76 -2.36
CA THR A 3 13.23 10.47 -2.62
C THR A 3 12.04 9.57 -2.31
N ALA A 4 10.85 10.15 -2.15
CA ALA A 4 9.63 9.39 -2.02
C ALA A 4 9.19 8.85 -3.39
N ILE A 5 8.60 7.66 -3.39
CA ILE A 5 8.05 7.03 -4.60
C ILE A 5 6.69 6.40 -4.26
N ALA A 6 5.81 6.33 -5.23
CA ALA A 6 4.50 5.69 -5.08
C ALA A 6 4.16 4.90 -6.32
N TRP A 7 3.25 3.94 -6.14
CA TRP A 7 2.74 3.08 -7.22
C TRP A 7 1.25 2.86 -7.03
N ILE A 8 0.49 3.05 -8.10
CA ILE A 8 -0.94 2.70 -8.16
C ILE A 8 -1.30 2.36 -9.59
N ASP A 9 -2.07 1.29 -9.79
CA ASP A 9 -2.61 0.88 -11.08
C ASP A 9 -1.53 0.78 -12.17
N GLY A 10 -0.37 0.22 -11.83
CA GLY A 10 0.74 0.04 -12.76
C GLY A 10 1.56 1.30 -13.03
N ARG A 11 1.29 2.40 -12.35
CA ARG A 11 1.99 3.66 -12.55
C ARG A 11 2.90 3.98 -11.39
N TRP A 12 4.14 4.33 -11.70
CA TRP A 12 5.09 4.88 -10.73
C TRP A 12 5.09 6.40 -10.80
N GLY A 13 5.25 7.05 -9.67
CA GLY A 13 5.35 8.50 -9.60
C GLY A 13 5.64 8.95 -8.18
N THR A 14 5.68 10.27 -7.96
CA THR A 14 5.76 10.80 -6.61
C THR A 14 4.38 10.70 -5.95
N PRO A 15 4.32 10.63 -4.60
CA PRO A 15 3.02 10.55 -3.93
C PRO A 15 2.05 11.67 -4.31
N GLU A 16 2.55 12.89 -4.52
CA GLU A 16 1.71 14.02 -4.89
C GLU A 16 1.31 14.06 -6.36
N SER A 17 1.95 13.26 -7.22
CA SER A 17 1.67 13.26 -8.66
C SER A 17 0.66 12.19 -9.09
N LEU A 18 0.43 11.18 -8.24
CA LEU A 18 -0.49 10.10 -8.55
C LEU A 18 -1.87 10.42 -7.99
N ALA A 19 -2.89 9.85 -8.62
CA ALA A 19 -4.28 10.16 -8.29
C ALA A 19 -5.03 8.92 -7.83
N LEU A 20 -5.89 9.12 -6.84
CA LEU A 20 -6.86 8.14 -6.38
C LEU A 20 -8.25 8.63 -6.81
N PRO A 21 -9.09 7.80 -7.44
CA PRO A 21 -10.45 8.23 -7.79
C PRO A 21 -11.21 8.71 -6.56
N LEU A 22 -11.95 9.80 -6.70
CA LEU A 22 -12.64 10.44 -5.58
C LEU A 22 -13.80 9.60 -5.03
N ASN A 23 -14.26 8.60 -5.76
CA ASN A 23 -15.30 7.68 -5.29
C ASN A 23 -14.72 6.46 -4.57
N ASP A 24 -13.42 6.43 -4.32
CA ASP A 24 -12.81 5.33 -3.58
C ASP A 24 -13.37 5.25 -2.16
N ARG A 25 -13.85 4.08 -1.76
CA ARG A 25 -14.49 3.93 -0.46
C ARG A 25 -13.50 4.03 0.70
N GLY A 26 -12.23 3.66 0.47
CA GLY A 26 -11.19 3.89 1.47
C GLY A 26 -11.01 5.37 1.76
N LEU A 27 -11.07 6.20 0.73
CA LEU A 27 -10.97 7.66 0.86
C LEU A 27 -12.22 8.25 1.53
N GLN A 28 -13.41 7.87 1.07
CA GLN A 28 -14.66 8.50 1.52
C GLN A 28 -15.13 7.97 2.87
N LEU A 29 -14.97 6.67 3.14
CA LEU A 29 -15.61 5.99 4.26
C LEU A 29 -14.63 5.24 5.15
N ALA A 30 -13.34 5.39 4.92
CA ALA A 30 -12.30 4.58 5.59
C ALA A 30 -12.55 3.07 5.42
N ASP A 31 -13.13 2.66 4.29
CA ASP A 31 -13.49 1.27 3.99
C ASP A 31 -12.29 0.57 3.37
N GLY A 32 -11.32 0.26 4.20
CA GLY A 32 -10.07 -0.34 3.80
C GLY A 32 -9.12 -0.44 4.98
N LEU A 33 -7.90 -0.87 4.71
CA LEU A 33 -6.88 -0.99 5.73
C LEU A 33 -5.50 -0.82 5.13
N PHE A 34 -4.53 -0.53 5.98
CA PHE A 34 -3.14 -0.36 5.57
C PHE A 34 -2.19 -1.02 6.55
N GLU A 35 -0.96 -1.26 6.08
CA GLU A 35 0.17 -1.65 6.91
C GLU A 35 1.31 -0.67 6.70
N THR A 36 2.03 -0.38 7.77
CA THR A 36 3.21 0.48 7.73
C THR A 36 4.43 -0.37 8.10
N VAL A 37 5.35 -0.51 7.15
CA VAL A 37 6.49 -1.43 7.26
C VAL A 37 7.78 -0.62 7.24
N LEU A 38 8.62 -0.81 8.24
CA LEU A 38 9.96 -0.23 8.23
C LEU A 38 10.84 -0.98 7.23
N VAL A 39 11.50 -0.24 6.35
CA VAL A 39 12.42 -0.80 5.36
C VAL A 39 13.82 -0.28 5.70
N ARG A 40 14.66 -1.17 6.21
CA ARG A 40 16.02 -0.81 6.64
C ARG A 40 17.00 -1.20 5.56
N ARG A 41 17.67 -0.19 4.99
CA ARG A 41 18.69 -0.39 3.96
C ARG A 41 18.22 -1.30 2.84
N GLY A 42 16.99 -1.08 2.38
CA GLY A 42 16.37 -1.83 1.29
C GLY A 42 15.69 -3.13 1.69
N ALA A 43 15.71 -3.51 2.97
CA ALA A 43 15.10 -4.75 3.44
C ALA A 43 13.90 -4.47 4.34
N ALA A 44 12.73 -5.00 3.96
CA ALA A 44 11.51 -4.85 4.75
C ALA A 44 11.63 -5.67 6.04
N MET A 45 11.35 -5.00 7.16
CA MET A 45 11.38 -5.63 8.48
C MET A 45 10.03 -6.27 8.78
N LEU A 46 10.05 -7.55 9.19
CA LEU A 46 8.86 -8.29 9.57
C LEU A 46 7.78 -8.29 8.49
N LEU A 47 8.18 -8.37 7.23
CA LEU A 47 7.24 -8.28 6.11
C LEU A 47 6.17 -9.37 6.20
N GLU A 48 6.57 -10.61 6.52
CA GLU A 48 5.61 -11.72 6.58
C GLU A 48 4.53 -11.46 7.62
N GLU A 49 4.90 -10.99 8.80
CA GLU A 49 3.95 -10.69 9.88
C GLU A 49 3.01 -9.56 9.47
N HIS A 50 3.52 -8.53 8.80
CA HIS A 50 2.70 -7.44 8.28
C HIS A 50 1.71 -7.94 7.23
N LEU A 51 2.15 -8.79 6.30
CA LEU A 51 1.27 -9.31 5.25
C LEU A 51 0.20 -10.22 5.84
N GLN A 52 0.54 -11.04 6.84
CA GLN A 52 -0.44 -11.90 7.51
C GLN A 52 -1.50 -11.08 8.23
N ARG A 53 -1.10 -10.02 8.95
CA ARG A 53 -2.04 -9.15 9.64
C ARG A 53 -2.95 -8.39 8.65
N TRP A 54 -2.38 -7.94 7.54
CA TRP A 54 -3.11 -7.24 6.49
C TRP A 54 -4.18 -8.15 5.88
N GLN A 55 -3.81 -9.39 5.58
CA GLN A 55 -4.74 -10.38 5.05
C GLN A 55 -5.85 -10.72 6.06
N ALA A 56 -5.48 -10.93 7.32
CA ALA A 56 -6.47 -11.24 8.36
C ALA A 56 -7.45 -10.07 8.56
N GLY A 57 -6.96 -8.83 8.51
CA GLY A 57 -7.81 -7.64 8.60
C GLY A 57 -8.75 -7.51 7.43
N ALA A 58 -8.27 -7.80 6.21
CA ALA A 58 -9.11 -7.77 5.02
C ALA A 58 -10.25 -8.79 5.14
N GLU A 59 -9.95 -9.98 5.63
CA GLU A 59 -10.95 -11.02 5.84
C GLU A 59 -12.03 -10.56 6.84
N LEU A 60 -11.62 -9.94 7.94
CA LEU A 60 -12.56 -9.40 8.93
C LEU A 60 -13.46 -8.33 8.34
N LEU A 61 -12.98 -7.53 7.41
CA LEU A 61 -13.76 -6.48 6.76
C LEU A 61 -14.60 -6.99 5.58
N GLY A 62 -14.52 -8.28 5.25
CA GLY A 62 -15.21 -8.83 4.11
C GLY A 62 -14.64 -8.38 2.78
N LEU A 63 -13.37 -8.00 2.74
CA LEU A 63 -12.65 -7.68 1.51
C LEU A 63 -12.06 -8.95 0.90
N GLY A 64 -11.81 -8.92 -0.40
CA GLY A 64 -10.98 -9.94 -1.02
C GLY A 64 -9.57 -9.92 -0.46
N ALA A 65 -8.79 -10.96 -0.71
CA ALA A 65 -7.43 -11.05 -0.20
C ALA A 65 -6.56 -9.95 -0.81
N PRO A 66 -5.80 -9.21 0.01
CA PRO A 66 -4.87 -8.22 -0.52
C PRO A 66 -3.68 -8.90 -1.20
N PRO A 67 -2.86 -8.15 -1.93
CA PRO A 67 -1.67 -8.70 -2.56
C PRO A 67 -0.78 -9.45 -1.59
N ASP A 68 -0.25 -10.57 -2.05
CA ASP A 68 0.64 -11.39 -1.24
C ASP A 68 2.11 -11.01 -1.51
N ARG A 69 3.03 -11.78 -0.92
CA ARG A 69 4.46 -11.53 -1.04
C ARG A 69 4.94 -11.58 -2.49
N SER A 70 4.34 -12.44 -3.31
CA SER A 70 4.76 -12.58 -4.72
C SER A 70 4.52 -11.31 -5.52
N MET A 71 3.55 -10.49 -5.12
CA MET A 71 3.29 -9.19 -5.74
C MET A 71 4.02 -8.06 -5.02
N VAL A 72 4.04 -8.08 -3.71
CA VAL A 72 4.60 -6.97 -2.92
C VAL A 72 6.12 -6.91 -3.03
N SER A 73 6.82 -8.06 -2.97
CA SER A 73 8.29 -8.07 -2.97
C SER A 73 8.91 -7.49 -4.24
N PRO A 74 8.45 -7.83 -5.45
CA PRO A 74 9.00 -7.19 -6.65
C PRO A 74 8.73 -5.69 -6.69
N LEU A 75 7.55 -5.26 -6.25
CA LEU A 75 7.22 -3.82 -6.20
C LEU A 75 8.11 -3.10 -5.19
N LEU A 76 8.38 -3.69 -4.04
CA LEU A 76 9.28 -3.10 -3.05
C LEU A 76 10.70 -2.98 -3.62
N THR A 77 11.19 -4.01 -4.31
CA THR A 77 12.52 -3.98 -4.93
C THR A 77 12.62 -2.83 -5.93
N GLU A 78 11.61 -2.67 -6.77
CA GLU A 78 11.59 -1.57 -7.73
C GLU A 78 11.43 -0.21 -7.03
N ALA A 79 10.62 -0.12 -6.00
CA ALA A 79 10.45 1.11 -5.23
C ALA A 79 11.79 1.55 -4.61
N VAL A 80 12.55 0.62 -4.05
CA VAL A 80 13.87 0.91 -3.47
C VAL A 80 14.82 1.45 -4.53
N GLN A 81 14.82 0.86 -5.72
CA GLN A 81 15.65 1.34 -6.82
C GLN A 81 15.25 2.74 -7.27
N ARG A 82 13.95 2.96 -7.48
CA ARG A 82 13.45 4.25 -7.98
C ARG A 82 13.62 5.38 -6.98
N SER A 83 13.55 5.08 -5.69
CA SER A 83 13.70 6.07 -4.62
C SER A 83 15.15 6.28 -4.19
N HIS A 84 16.08 5.49 -4.73
CA HIS A 84 17.50 5.53 -4.35
C HIS A 84 17.69 5.29 -2.85
N SER A 85 16.97 4.32 -2.28
CA SER A 85 16.96 4.08 -0.84
C SER A 85 17.62 2.78 -0.41
N ALA A 86 18.43 2.15 -1.28
CA ALA A 86 19.07 0.87 -0.97
C ALA A 86 19.97 0.93 0.26
N HIS A 87 20.51 2.09 0.59
CA HIS A 87 21.39 2.28 1.75
C HIS A 87 20.79 3.20 2.81
N ALA A 88 19.51 3.50 2.71
CA ALA A 88 18.80 4.37 3.64
C ALA A 88 17.62 3.63 4.26
N ASP A 89 17.11 4.18 5.35
CA ASP A 89 15.89 3.67 5.97
C ASP A 89 14.68 4.39 5.37
N SER A 90 13.60 3.62 5.17
CA SER A 90 12.37 4.11 4.55
C SER A 90 11.17 3.50 5.23
N VAL A 91 10.00 4.06 4.96
CA VAL A 91 8.72 3.56 5.43
C VAL A 91 7.88 3.17 4.22
N LEU A 92 7.50 1.90 4.16
CA LEU A 92 6.60 1.36 3.15
C LEU A 92 5.19 1.36 3.71
N ARG A 93 4.26 1.97 3.00
CA ARG A 93 2.84 1.90 3.36
C ARG A 93 2.10 1.12 2.28
N LEU A 94 1.44 0.04 2.69
CA LEU A 94 0.63 -0.80 1.82
C LEU A 94 -0.83 -0.48 2.10
N ASN A 95 -1.61 -0.17 1.07
CA ASN A 95 -3.01 0.25 1.20
C ASN A 95 -3.91 -0.69 0.40
N TRP A 96 -5.02 -1.10 1.01
CA TRP A 96 -6.00 -1.97 0.40
C TRP A 96 -7.39 -1.43 0.70
N SER A 97 -8.10 -0.93 -0.30
CA SER A 97 -9.44 -0.37 -0.13
C SER A 97 -10.46 -1.19 -0.89
N ARG A 98 -11.74 -1.05 -0.48
CA ARG A 98 -12.85 -1.69 -1.21
C ARG A 98 -13.02 -1.11 -2.60
N GLY A 99 -12.40 0.00 -2.92
CA GLY A 99 -12.46 0.61 -4.24
C GLY A 99 -13.70 1.47 -4.42
N GLY A 100 -14.13 1.61 -5.68
CA GLY A 100 -15.22 2.51 -6.03
C GLY A 100 -16.58 1.84 -6.19
N ALA A 101 -16.73 0.57 -5.81
CA ALA A 101 -17.97 -0.16 -5.99
C ALA A 101 -19.00 0.22 -4.92
N GLY A 102 -20.17 0.68 -5.36
CA GLY A 102 -21.29 0.99 -4.48
C GLY A 102 -21.21 2.38 -3.85
N ARG A 103 -22.29 2.76 -3.18
CA ARG A 103 -22.43 4.03 -2.47
C ARG A 103 -22.97 3.79 -1.08
N GLY A 104 -22.76 4.77 -0.20
CA GLY A 104 -23.25 4.71 1.16
C GLY A 104 -22.45 3.76 2.03
N ILE A 105 -22.99 3.41 3.20
CA ILE A 105 -22.29 2.62 4.21
C ILE A 105 -22.52 1.13 4.06
N ASP A 106 -23.39 0.71 3.15
CA ASP A 106 -23.61 -0.73 2.88
C ASP A 106 -22.36 -1.30 2.21
N GLN A 107 -22.00 -2.52 2.59
CA GLN A 107 -20.84 -3.17 2.01
C GLN A 107 -21.19 -3.70 0.61
N PRO A 108 -20.53 -3.20 -0.45
CA PRO A 108 -20.70 -3.75 -1.78
C PRO A 108 -20.02 -5.12 -1.90
N ALA A 109 -20.28 -5.81 -2.99
CA ALA A 109 -19.58 -7.05 -3.30
C ALA A 109 -18.08 -6.82 -3.45
N THR A 110 -17.28 -7.85 -3.20
CA THR A 110 -15.85 -7.81 -3.43
C THR A 110 -15.53 -7.82 -4.93
N GLY A 111 -14.30 -7.50 -5.29
CA GLY A 111 -13.80 -7.53 -6.66
C GLY A 111 -13.40 -6.18 -7.23
N GLY A 112 -13.75 -5.08 -6.54
CA GLY A 112 -13.35 -3.74 -6.95
C GLY A 112 -12.24 -3.15 -6.09
N GLU A 113 -11.58 -3.97 -5.30
CA GLU A 113 -10.56 -3.52 -4.36
C GLU A 113 -9.39 -2.88 -5.09
N ARG A 114 -8.77 -1.90 -4.41
CA ARG A 114 -7.66 -1.14 -4.99
C ARG A 114 -6.45 -1.20 -4.08
N PHE A 115 -5.30 -1.49 -4.71
CA PHE A 115 -4.01 -1.53 -4.03
C PHE A 115 -3.13 -0.39 -4.50
N TRP A 116 -2.52 0.30 -3.54
CA TRP A 116 -1.44 1.24 -3.84
C TRP A 116 -0.43 1.23 -2.70
N LEU A 117 0.79 1.66 -3.02
CA LEU A 117 1.84 1.76 -2.03
C LEU A 117 2.61 3.06 -2.16
N THR A 118 3.20 3.47 -1.04
CA THR A 118 4.19 4.54 -1.00
C THR A 118 5.43 4.05 -0.26
N LEU A 119 6.59 4.55 -0.68
CA LEU A 119 7.85 4.36 0.02
C LEU A 119 8.46 5.74 0.24
N GLU A 120 8.63 6.13 1.48
CA GLU A 120 9.09 7.46 1.85
C GLU A 120 10.32 7.37 2.75
N PRO A 121 11.24 8.35 2.69
CA PRO A 121 12.37 8.37 3.61
C PRO A 121 11.90 8.37 5.05
N PHE A 122 12.54 7.54 5.88
CA PHE A 122 12.25 7.50 7.30
C PHE A 122 13.09 8.55 8.01
N GLN A 123 12.43 9.42 8.77
CA GLN A 123 13.10 10.45 9.56
C GLN A 123 12.73 10.25 11.03
N PRO A 124 13.64 9.69 11.82
CA PRO A 124 13.39 9.56 13.25
C PRO A 124 13.30 10.94 13.90
N LEU A 125 12.47 11.04 14.94
CA LEU A 125 12.32 12.27 15.71
C LEU A 125 13.57 12.57 16.54
#